data_d55dfc3270818f7528707074c531eaa3
#
_entry.id   d55dfc3270818f7528707074c531eaa3
#
_cell.length_a   1.000
_cell.length_b   1.000
_cell.length_c   1.000
_cell.angle_alpha   90.00
_cell.angle_beta   90.00
_cell.angle_gamma   90.00
#
_symmetry.space_group_name_H-M   'P 1'
#
loop_
_entity.id
_entity.type
_entity.pdbx_description
1 polymer ?
#
loop_
_entity_poly.entity_id
_entity_poly.type
_entity_poly.pdbx_seq_one_letter_code
_entity_poly.pdbx_strand_id
1 'polypeptide(L)'
;MRDDALRTLTDIDGFTGISALVDRESGRCIVTTAWRSEEAMRASANEVGPIRDRAVREFGAGAPEVEEWEIAVLHRDHAAGDGAWCRVAWVRADPANADRAVDSFRMIALPEIEQSEGFCSASMMINRGSGLAVSSVAFESLEAMRAARERADEVRARVTSQAGAEVLEVREFELALAHLRVPELA
;
A
#
# COMPACT_ATOMS: atom_id res chain seq x y z
N MET A 1 -6.44 -20.50 10.49
CA MET A 1 -6.82 -19.06 10.66
C MET A 1 -6.41 -18.20 9.49
N ARG A 2 -5.10 -17.94 9.27
CA ARG A 2 -4.61 -17.16 8.10
C ARG A 2 -5.12 -17.72 6.79
N ASP A 3 -5.00 -19.04 6.62
CA ASP A 3 -5.40 -19.73 5.40
C ASP A 3 -6.93 -19.78 5.21
N ASP A 4 -7.71 -19.82 6.29
CA ASP A 4 -9.19 -19.81 6.20
C ASP A 4 -9.72 -18.44 5.81
N ALA A 5 -9.19 -17.36 6.40
CA ALA A 5 -9.55 -15.99 6.04
C ALA A 5 -9.18 -15.69 4.58
N LEU A 6 -7.98 -16.13 4.15
CA LEU A 6 -7.52 -15.95 2.78
C LEU A 6 -8.42 -16.74 1.80
N ARG A 7 -8.78 -17.98 2.10
CA ARG A 7 -9.72 -18.77 1.27
C ARG A 7 -11.06 -18.08 1.14
N THR A 8 -11.65 -17.65 2.26
CA THR A 8 -12.94 -16.95 2.24
C THR A 8 -12.88 -15.68 1.38
N LEU A 9 -11.80 -14.89 1.48
CA LEU A 9 -11.62 -13.69 0.67
C LEU A 9 -11.45 -14.01 -0.82
N THR A 10 -10.71 -15.07 -1.16
CA THR A 10 -10.50 -15.46 -2.56
C THR A 10 -11.76 -15.95 -3.27
N ASP A 11 -12.76 -16.38 -2.53
CA ASP A 11 -14.05 -16.85 -3.07
C ASP A 11 -15.04 -15.68 -3.33
N ILE A 12 -14.74 -14.47 -2.82
CA ILE A 12 -15.59 -13.29 -3.04
C ILE A 12 -15.37 -12.74 -4.47
N ASP A 13 -16.46 -12.52 -5.19
CA ASP A 13 -16.37 -12.00 -6.56
C ASP A 13 -15.68 -10.63 -6.62
N GLY A 14 -14.76 -10.51 -7.56
CA GLY A 14 -13.98 -9.29 -7.77
C GLY A 14 -12.80 -9.08 -6.83
N PHE A 15 -12.55 -9.99 -5.88
CA PHE A 15 -11.34 -9.95 -5.06
C PHE A 15 -10.10 -10.18 -5.93
N THR A 16 -9.09 -9.32 -5.77
CA THR A 16 -7.82 -9.39 -6.53
C THR A 16 -6.59 -9.48 -5.65
N GLY A 17 -6.72 -9.25 -4.35
CA GLY A 17 -5.58 -9.43 -3.47
C GLY A 17 -5.74 -8.89 -2.06
N ILE A 18 -4.78 -9.28 -1.22
CA ILE A 18 -4.63 -8.81 0.15
C ILE A 18 -3.16 -8.64 0.48
N SER A 19 -2.84 -7.60 1.24
CA SER A 19 -1.56 -7.45 1.92
C SER A 19 -1.76 -7.08 3.38
N ALA A 20 -0.80 -7.44 4.23
CA ALA A 20 -0.76 -7.04 5.63
C ALA A 20 0.64 -6.54 5.98
N LEU A 21 0.69 -5.33 6.48
CA LEU A 21 1.87 -4.65 6.97
C LEU A 21 1.79 -4.54 8.49
N VAL A 22 2.87 -4.84 9.19
CA VAL A 22 2.90 -4.84 10.65
C VAL A 22 4.11 -4.07 11.16
N ASP A 23 3.88 -3.10 12.02
CA ASP A 23 4.90 -2.51 12.88
C ASP A 23 4.78 -3.18 14.26
N ARG A 24 5.71 -4.07 14.57
CA ARG A 24 5.67 -4.84 15.83
C ARG A 24 6.04 -3.99 17.04
N GLU A 25 6.71 -2.87 16.86
CA GLU A 25 7.11 -1.98 17.95
C GLU A 25 5.92 -1.17 18.43
N SER A 26 5.19 -0.51 17.52
CA SER A 26 4.00 0.28 17.84
C SER A 26 2.71 -0.54 17.94
N GLY A 27 2.69 -1.77 17.42
CA GLY A 27 1.50 -2.60 17.28
C GLY A 27 0.56 -2.13 16.14
N ARG A 28 0.98 -1.18 15.31
CA ARG A 28 0.19 -0.72 14.17
C ARG A 28 0.18 -1.78 13.06
N CYS A 29 -1.02 -2.05 12.54
CA CYS A 29 -1.21 -2.97 11.42
C CYS A 29 -2.03 -2.28 10.31
N ILE A 30 -1.64 -2.52 9.06
CA ILE A 30 -2.38 -2.06 7.88
C ILE A 30 -2.73 -3.30 7.07
N VAL A 31 -4.02 -3.54 6.88
CA VAL A 31 -4.51 -4.61 6.00
C VAL A 31 -5.19 -3.96 4.81
N THR A 32 -4.71 -4.27 3.63
CA THR A 32 -5.26 -3.75 2.37
C THR A 32 -5.85 -4.91 1.58
N THR A 33 -7.13 -4.80 1.20
CA THR A 33 -7.77 -5.69 0.23
C THR A 33 -7.94 -4.95 -1.09
N ALA A 34 -7.69 -5.64 -2.20
CA ALA A 34 -7.82 -5.08 -3.54
C ALA A 34 -8.96 -5.77 -4.30
N TRP A 35 -9.66 -4.98 -5.11
CA TRP A 35 -10.87 -5.37 -5.81
C TRP A 35 -10.79 -4.96 -7.28
N ARG A 36 -11.43 -5.72 -8.16
CA ARG A 36 -11.47 -5.46 -9.62
C ARG A 36 -12.13 -4.12 -9.95
N SER A 37 -13.09 -3.68 -9.13
CA SER A 37 -13.81 -2.42 -9.30
C SER A 37 -14.35 -1.91 -7.96
N GLU A 38 -14.69 -0.63 -7.92
CA GLU A 38 -15.38 0.00 -6.78
C GLU A 38 -16.71 -0.70 -6.46
N GLU A 39 -17.45 -1.11 -7.50
CA GLU A 39 -18.71 -1.85 -7.35
C GLU A 39 -18.48 -3.19 -6.63
N ALA A 40 -17.48 -3.97 -7.06
CA ALA A 40 -17.12 -5.23 -6.40
C ALA A 40 -16.67 -5.01 -4.94
N MET A 41 -15.88 -3.97 -4.67
CA MET A 41 -15.47 -3.58 -3.32
C MET A 41 -16.69 -3.28 -2.45
N ARG A 42 -17.64 -2.48 -2.93
CA ARG A 42 -18.85 -2.13 -2.18
C ARG A 42 -19.78 -3.32 -1.97
N ALA A 43 -19.93 -4.18 -2.98
CA ALA A 43 -20.72 -5.41 -2.87
C ALA A 43 -20.18 -6.37 -1.81
N SER A 44 -18.85 -6.44 -1.65
CA SER A 44 -18.18 -7.31 -0.69
C SER A 44 -18.32 -6.89 0.78
N ALA A 45 -18.81 -5.69 1.07
CA ALA A 45 -18.79 -5.11 2.42
C ALA A 45 -19.43 -6.01 3.50
N ASN A 46 -20.54 -6.68 3.16
CA ASN A 46 -21.26 -7.57 4.06
C ASN A 46 -20.50 -8.88 4.35
N GLU A 47 -19.63 -9.31 3.44
CA GLU A 47 -18.82 -10.53 3.58
C GLU A 47 -17.48 -10.23 4.27
N VAL A 48 -16.86 -9.11 3.93
CA VAL A 48 -15.57 -8.67 4.50
C VAL A 48 -15.72 -8.15 5.92
N GLY A 49 -16.82 -7.49 6.25
CA GLY A 49 -17.08 -6.95 7.60
C GLY A 49 -16.86 -7.97 8.70
N PRO A 50 -17.55 -9.12 8.68
CA PRO A 50 -17.35 -10.17 9.69
C PRO A 50 -15.92 -10.73 9.77
N ILE A 51 -15.21 -10.84 8.64
CA ILE A 51 -13.82 -11.31 8.59
C ILE A 51 -12.92 -10.30 9.30
N ARG A 52 -13.07 -9.02 9.00
CA ARG A 52 -12.35 -7.92 9.64
C ARG A 52 -12.61 -7.88 11.14
N ASP A 53 -13.87 -7.93 11.56
CA ASP A 53 -14.25 -7.87 12.97
C ASP A 53 -13.72 -9.07 13.77
N ARG A 54 -13.64 -10.24 13.14
CA ARG A 54 -13.01 -11.41 13.72
C ARG A 54 -11.50 -11.19 13.88
N ALA A 55 -10.81 -10.70 12.85
CA ALA A 55 -9.39 -10.40 12.92
C ALA A 55 -9.08 -9.37 14.03
N VAL A 56 -9.87 -8.30 14.14
CA VAL A 56 -9.73 -7.28 15.20
C VAL A 56 -9.82 -7.90 16.59
N ARG A 57 -10.82 -8.78 16.83
CA ARG A 57 -10.97 -9.48 18.12
C ARG A 57 -9.81 -10.42 18.41
N GLU A 58 -9.36 -11.18 17.42
CA GLU A 58 -8.28 -12.17 17.60
C GLU A 58 -6.93 -11.51 17.86
N PHE A 59 -6.66 -10.37 17.24
CA PHE A 59 -5.43 -9.60 17.48
C PHE A 59 -5.50 -8.66 18.68
N GLY A 60 -6.67 -8.54 19.34
CA GLY A 60 -6.86 -7.61 20.44
C GLY A 60 -6.70 -6.14 20.03
N ALA A 61 -6.93 -5.84 18.75
CA ALA A 61 -6.79 -4.51 18.20
C ALA A 61 -8.01 -3.63 18.56
N GLY A 62 -7.82 -2.30 18.55
CA GLY A 62 -8.90 -1.34 18.63
C GLY A 62 -9.81 -1.34 17.40
N ALA A 63 -10.82 -0.47 17.39
CA ALA A 63 -11.68 -0.30 16.22
C ALA A 63 -10.83 0.09 14.99
N PRO A 64 -10.99 -0.62 13.85
CA PRO A 64 -10.21 -0.30 12.66
C PRO A 64 -10.74 0.97 12.00
N GLU A 65 -9.82 1.80 11.52
CA GLU A 65 -10.12 2.86 10.58
C GLU A 65 -10.13 2.25 9.17
N VAL A 66 -11.22 2.49 8.43
CA VAL A 66 -11.40 1.93 7.08
C VAL A 66 -11.42 3.04 6.07
N GLU A 67 -10.54 2.96 5.10
CA GLU A 67 -10.43 3.92 4.01
C GLU A 67 -10.52 3.22 2.66
N GLU A 68 -11.08 3.92 1.68
CA GLU A 68 -11.24 3.44 0.30
C GLU A 68 -10.33 4.23 -0.64
N TRP A 69 -9.64 3.52 -1.53
CA TRP A 69 -8.61 4.07 -2.37
C TRP A 69 -8.71 3.56 -3.81
N GLU A 70 -8.36 4.42 -4.76
CA GLU A 70 -8.03 4.02 -6.14
C GLU A 70 -6.55 3.58 -6.17
N ILE A 71 -6.25 2.43 -6.76
CA ILE A 71 -4.87 2.04 -7.08
C ILE A 71 -4.48 2.77 -8.35
N ALA A 72 -3.71 3.85 -8.22
CA ALA A 72 -3.32 4.69 -9.34
C ALA A 72 -2.04 4.20 -10.04
N VAL A 73 -1.12 3.61 -9.27
CA VAL A 73 0.13 3.00 -9.77
C VAL A 73 0.39 1.71 -9.01
N LEU A 74 0.74 0.67 -9.73
CA LEU A 74 1.27 -0.58 -9.18
C LEU A 74 2.32 -1.13 -10.14
N HIS A 75 3.55 -1.21 -9.67
CA HIS A 75 4.68 -1.81 -10.37
C HIS A 75 5.32 -2.88 -9.52
N ARG A 76 5.66 -4.00 -10.15
CA ARG A 76 6.25 -5.16 -9.47
C ARG A 76 7.39 -5.71 -10.32
N ASP A 77 8.60 -5.62 -9.80
CA ASP A 77 9.76 -6.28 -10.41
C ASP A 77 9.69 -7.79 -10.13
N HIS A 78 9.51 -8.15 -8.88
CA HIS A 78 9.31 -9.54 -8.45
C HIS A 78 8.46 -9.63 -7.18
N ALA A 79 8.02 -10.84 -6.85
CA ALA A 79 7.25 -11.08 -5.64
C ALA A 79 8.14 -10.92 -4.40
N ALA A 80 7.68 -10.14 -3.42
CA ALA A 80 8.33 -10.03 -2.14
C ALA A 80 8.27 -11.38 -1.39
N GLY A 81 9.40 -11.84 -0.90
CA GLY A 81 9.53 -13.07 -0.10
C GLY A 81 9.32 -12.84 1.40
N ASP A 82 9.57 -13.92 2.17
CA ASP A 82 9.59 -13.84 3.63
C ASP A 82 10.71 -12.90 4.08
N GLY A 83 10.40 -12.07 5.09
CA GLY A 83 11.35 -11.08 5.61
C GLY A 83 11.36 -9.74 4.86
N ALA A 84 10.50 -9.56 3.88
CA ALA A 84 10.34 -8.30 3.17
C ALA A 84 9.82 -7.18 4.07
N TRP A 85 10.22 -5.96 3.75
CA TRP A 85 9.82 -4.73 4.45
C TRP A 85 9.27 -3.71 3.49
N CYS A 86 8.35 -2.89 3.99
CA CYS A 86 7.74 -1.81 3.24
C CYS A 86 7.97 -0.47 3.92
N ARG A 87 8.33 0.54 3.11
CA ARG A 87 8.22 1.94 3.52
C ARG A 87 6.96 2.53 2.94
N VAL A 88 6.13 3.10 3.84
CA VAL A 88 4.84 3.69 3.49
C VAL A 88 4.89 5.18 3.79
N ALA A 89 4.45 6.00 2.83
CA ALA A 89 4.36 7.44 2.99
C ALA A 89 2.93 7.92 2.69
N TRP A 90 2.36 8.68 3.62
CA TRP A 90 1.09 9.39 3.45
C TRP A 90 1.38 10.82 3.06
N VAL A 91 0.73 11.26 2.01
CA VAL A 91 0.87 12.62 1.48
C VAL A 91 -0.50 13.25 1.23
N ARG A 92 -0.57 14.56 1.24
CA ARG A 92 -1.75 15.33 0.89
C ARG A 92 -1.40 16.35 -0.17
N ALA A 93 -2.20 16.42 -1.23
CA ALA A 93 -2.13 17.44 -2.25
C ALA A 93 -3.51 18.09 -2.44
N ASP A 94 -3.55 19.21 -3.16
CA ASP A 94 -4.83 19.73 -3.66
C ASP A 94 -5.46 18.64 -4.57
N PRO A 95 -6.76 18.30 -4.37
CA PRO A 95 -7.46 17.36 -5.24
C PRO A 95 -7.34 17.69 -6.75
N ALA A 96 -7.25 18.97 -7.10
CA ALA A 96 -7.05 19.41 -8.48
C ALA A 96 -5.68 18.98 -9.06
N ASN A 97 -4.70 18.65 -8.22
CA ASN A 97 -3.36 18.19 -8.61
C ASN A 97 -3.22 16.66 -8.56
N ALA A 98 -4.30 15.90 -8.37
CA ALA A 98 -4.25 14.44 -8.22
C ALA A 98 -3.53 13.75 -9.38
N ASP A 99 -3.88 14.08 -10.63
CA ASP A 99 -3.24 13.48 -11.82
C ASP A 99 -1.76 13.85 -11.91
N ARG A 100 -1.39 15.10 -11.58
CA ARG A 100 0.01 15.51 -11.52
C ARG A 100 0.79 14.71 -10.47
N ALA A 101 0.21 14.43 -9.32
CA ALA A 101 0.85 13.63 -8.28
C ALA A 101 1.09 12.19 -8.75
N VAL A 102 0.09 11.58 -9.42
CA VAL A 102 0.21 10.25 -10.02
C VAL A 102 1.28 10.22 -11.10
N ASP A 103 1.27 11.19 -12.02
CA ASP A 103 2.25 11.27 -13.10
C ASP A 103 3.68 11.49 -12.55
N SER A 104 3.82 12.34 -11.53
CA SER A 104 5.13 12.57 -10.90
C SER A 104 5.65 11.30 -10.20
N PHE A 105 4.78 10.54 -9.57
CA PHE A 105 5.17 9.26 -8.98
C PHE A 105 5.59 8.26 -10.08
N ARG A 106 4.78 8.11 -11.13
CA ARG A 106 5.02 7.18 -12.23
C ARG A 106 6.27 7.51 -13.03
N MET A 107 6.46 8.77 -13.40
CA MET A 107 7.51 9.19 -14.34
C MET A 107 8.82 9.56 -13.67
N ILE A 108 8.83 9.88 -12.37
CA ILE A 108 10.00 10.36 -11.66
C ILE A 108 10.36 9.42 -10.51
N ALA A 109 9.43 9.19 -9.57
CA ALA A 109 9.74 8.41 -8.37
C ALA A 109 10.02 6.95 -8.69
N LEU A 110 9.14 6.30 -9.44
CA LEU A 110 9.24 4.87 -9.73
C LEU A 110 10.54 4.50 -10.44
N PRO A 111 10.96 5.13 -11.56
CA PRO A 111 12.20 4.79 -12.26
C PRO A 111 13.47 4.97 -11.42
N GLU A 112 13.44 5.83 -10.40
CA GLU A 112 14.58 6.03 -9.53
C GLU A 112 14.60 5.06 -8.35
N ILE A 113 13.43 4.75 -7.79
CA ILE A 113 13.31 3.85 -6.65
C ILE A 113 13.57 2.39 -7.07
N GLU A 114 13.11 1.98 -8.24
CA GLU A 114 13.29 0.61 -8.77
C GLU A 114 14.77 0.24 -8.98
N GLN A 115 15.67 1.21 -9.11
CA GLN A 115 17.12 0.98 -9.20
C GLN A 115 17.77 0.66 -7.86
N SER A 116 17.03 0.73 -6.76
CA SER A 116 17.56 0.40 -5.43
C SER A 116 17.73 -1.11 -5.29
N GLU A 117 18.86 -1.52 -4.72
CA GLU A 117 19.12 -2.94 -4.44
C GLU A 117 18.04 -3.52 -3.52
N GLY A 118 17.54 -4.71 -3.88
CA GLY A 118 16.48 -5.38 -3.13
C GLY A 118 15.09 -4.78 -3.29
N PHE A 119 14.87 -3.91 -4.29
CA PHE A 119 13.53 -3.43 -4.64
C PHE A 119 12.65 -4.59 -5.12
N CYS A 120 11.41 -4.69 -4.62
CA CYS A 120 10.43 -5.71 -5.03
C CYS A 120 9.27 -5.09 -5.82
N SER A 121 8.66 -4.05 -5.24
CA SER A 121 7.48 -3.41 -5.83
C SER A 121 7.24 -2.02 -5.29
N ALA A 122 6.49 -1.22 -6.03
CA ALA A 122 5.98 0.07 -5.58
C ALA A 122 4.53 0.25 -5.98
N SER A 123 3.75 0.90 -5.11
CA SER A 123 2.37 1.27 -5.39
C SER A 123 2.06 2.67 -4.92
N MET A 124 1.08 3.29 -5.58
CA MET A 124 0.47 4.53 -5.12
C MET A 124 -1.04 4.38 -5.17
N MET A 125 -1.67 4.59 -4.03
CA MET A 125 -3.12 4.65 -3.88
C MET A 125 -3.52 6.10 -3.62
N ILE A 126 -4.66 6.51 -4.16
CA ILE A 126 -5.13 7.90 -4.07
C ILE A 126 -6.62 7.96 -3.77
N ASN A 127 -7.00 8.90 -2.94
CA ASN A 127 -8.38 9.35 -2.77
C ASN A 127 -8.52 10.71 -3.43
N ARG A 128 -9.09 10.73 -4.62
CA ARG A 128 -9.20 11.95 -5.46
C ARG A 128 -10.06 13.02 -4.83
N GLY A 129 -11.02 12.64 -3.99
CA GLY A 129 -11.92 13.59 -3.32
C GLY A 129 -11.25 14.38 -2.21
N SER A 130 -10.36 13.75 -1.45
CA SER A 130 -9.67 14.36 -0.32
C SER A 130 -8.25 14.87 -0.65
N GLY A 131 -7.68 14.47 -1.79
CA GLY A 131 -6.30 14.74 -2.14
C GLY A 131 -5.27 13.93 -1.31
N LEU A 132 -5.74 12.96 -0.53
CA LEU A 132 -4.86 12.03 0.18
C LEU A 132 -4.29 10.99 -0.77
N ALA A 133 -3.03 10.65 -0.61
CA ALA A 133 -2.38 9.55 -1.30
C ALA A 133 -1.46 8.78 -0.36
N VAL A 134 -1.31 7.49 -0.63
CA VAL A 134 -0.42 6.59 0.09
C VAL A 134 0.48 5.89 -0.91
N SER A 135 1.77 6.05 -0.77
CA SER A 135 2.75 5.26 -1.52
C SER A 135 3.37 4.20 -0.64
N SER A 136 3.54 3.00 -1.18
CA SER A 136 4.22 1.88 -0.51
C SER A 136 5.30 1.33 -1.41
N VAL A 137 6.51 1.16 -0.87
CA VAL A 137 7.64 0.56 -1.57
C VAL A 137 8.11 -0.63 -0.76
N ALA A 138 8.11 -1.80 -1.38
CA ALA A 138 8.54 -3.05 -0.78
C ALA A 138 9.98 -3.40 -1.19
N PHE A 139 10.74 -3.91 -0.23
CA PHE A 139 12.11 -4.37 -0.37
C PHE A 139 12.25 -5.80 0.17
N GLU A 140 13.22 -6.56 -0.32
CA GLU A 140 13.50 -7.93 0.10
C GLU A 140 13.82 -8.05 1.60
N SER A 141 14.34 -6.99 2.22
CA SER A 141 14.75 -6.99 3.63
C SER A 141 14.72 -5.60 4.26
N LEU A 142 14.77 -5.57 5.59
CA LEU A 142 14.95 -4.34 6.36
C LEU A 142 16.26 -3.62 6.00
N GLU A 143 17.31 -4.38 5.74
CA GLU A 143 18.63 -3.83 5.39
C GLU A 143 18.58 -3.11 4.04
N ALA A 144 18.02 -3.74 3.00
CA ALA A 144 17.82 -3.15 1.68
C ALA A 144 16.96 -1.88 1.76
N MET A 145 15.84 -1.93 2.50
CA MET A 145 14.98 -0.77 2.70
C MET A 145 15.71 0.39 3.37
N ARG A 146 16.56 0.10 4.38
CA ARG A 146 17.35 1.12 5.09
C ARG A 146 18.46 1.69 4.23
N ALA A 147 19.12 0.86 3.43
CA ALA A 147 20.15 1.31 2.48
C ALA A 147 19.58 2.28 1.43
N ALA A 148 18.33 2.06 0.98
CA ALA A 148 17.64 2.93 0.03
C ALA A 148 17.05 4.22 0.66
N ARG A 149 17.15 4.42 1.99
CA ARG A 149 16.45 5.50 2.71
C ARG A 149 16.76 6.88 2.17
N GLU A 150 18.04 7.23 2.09
CA GLU A 150 18.48 8.58 1.69
C GLU A 150 17.94 8.92 0.30
N ARG A 151 18.14 8.02 -0.67
CA ARG A 151 17.61 8.18 -2.03
C ARG A 151 16.08 8.30 -2.04
N ALA A 152 15.37 7.46 -1.30
CA ALA A 152 13.92 7.50 -1.22
C ALA A 152 13.42 8.83 -0.63
N ASP A 153 14.12 9.39 0.36
CA ASP A 153 13.78 10.67 0.98
C ASP A 153 14.01 11.85 0.01
N GLU A 154 15.11 11.85 -0.75
CA GLU A 154 15.39 12.85 -1.79
C GLU A 154 14.36 12.81 -2.92
N VAL A 155 14.06 11.61 -3.44
CA VAL A 155 13.06 11.42 -4.49
C VAL A 155 11.69 11.91 -4.02
N ARG A 156 11.28 11.50 -2.81
CA ARG A 156 10.01 11.92 -2.23
C ARG A 156 9.93 13.44 -2.08
N ALA A 157 10.96 14.08 -1.54
CA ALA A 157 10.99 15.53 -1.36
C ALA A 157 10.84 16.27 -2.70
N ARG A 158 11.51 15.79 -3.75
CA ARG A 158 11.42 16.36 -5.09
C ARG A 158 10.02 16.20 -5.69
N VAL A 159 9.47 14.99 -5.65
CA VAL A 159 8.15 14.67 -6.22
C VAL A 159 7.04 15.42 -5.49
N THR A 160 7.05 15.45 -4.16
CA THR A 160 6.04 16.17 -3.37
C THR A 160 6.12 17.68 -3.60
N SER A 161 7.33 18.25 -3.71
CA SER A 161 7.50 19.66 -4.05
C SER A 161 6.91 20.00 -5.42
N GLN A 162 7.15 19.17 -6.44
CA GLN A 162 6.62 19.38 -7.80
C GLN A 162 5.09 19.22 -7.85
N ALA A 163 4.54 18.31 -7.07
CA ALA A 163 3.10 18.10 -6.98
C ALA A 163 2.38 19.13 -6.09
N GLY A 164 3.11 19.96 -5.35
CA GLY A 164 2.56 20.83 -4.32
C GLY A 164 1.92 20.03 -3.17
N ALA A 165 2.51 18.89 -2.84
CA ALA A 165 2.01 17.99 -1.82
C ALA A 165 2.78 18.12 -0.51
N GLU A 166 2.10 17.88 0.60
CA GLU A 166 2.65 17.81 1.95
C GLU A 166 2.83 16.34 2.36
N VAL A 167 3.99 16.00 2.94
CA VAL A 167 4.22 14.70 3.56
C VAL A 167 3.62 14.72 4.95
N LEU A 168 2.62 13.87 5.21
CA LEU A 168 1.96 13.78 6.50
C LEU A 168 2.69 12.82 7.44
N GLU A 169 3.10 11.67 6.92
CA GLU A 169 3.75 10.62 7.71
C GLU A 169 4.58 9.72 6.80
N VAL A 170 5.68 9.18 7.33
CA VAL A 170 6.46 8.09 6.73
C VAL A 170 6.73 7.04 7.78
N ARG A 171 6.41 5.77 7.48
CA ARG A 171 6.65 4.65 8.40
C ARG A 171 7.21 3.43 7.68
N GLU A 172 7.81 2.55 8.47
CA GLU A 172 8.40 1.29 8.04
C GLU A 172 7.63 0.14 8.68
N PHE A 173 7.35 -0.89 7.88
CA PHE A 173 6.57 -2.05 8.29
C PHE A 173 7.21 -3.34 7.77
N GLU A 174 7.08 -4.41 8.54
CA GLU A 174 7.28 -5.77 8.06
C GLU A 174 6.12 -6.14 7.12
N LEU A 175 6.41 -6.76 5.97
CA LEU A 175 5.39 -7.31 5.08
C LEU A 175 5.03 -8.72 5.57
N ALA A 176 3.99 -8.81 6.40
CA ALA A 176 3.56 -10.05 7.03
C ALA A 176 2.75 -10.98 6.09
N LEU A 177 2.10 -10.40 5.08
CA LEU A 177 1.31 -11.12 4.08
C LEU A 177 1.27 -10.33 2.78
N ALA A 178 1.51 -11.01 1.65
CA ALA A 178 1.22 -10.50 0.33
C ALA A 178 0.62 -11.61 -0.54
N HIS A 179 -0.62 -11.43 -0.97
CA HIS A 179 -1.30 -12.27 -1.94
C HIS A 179 -1.99 -11.35 -2.94
N LEU A 180 -1.25 -10.95 -3.96
CA LEU A 180 -1.68 -9.91 -4.88
C LEU A 180 -1.75 -10.47 -6.31
N ARG A 181 -2.96 -10.45 -6.90
CA ARG A 181 -3.23 -10.77 -8.30
C ARG A 181 -3.70 -9.51 -9.06
N VAL A 182 -3.45 -8.35 -8.49
CA VAL A 182 -3.76 -7.06 -9.12
C VAL A 182 -2.88 -6.91 -10.35
N PRO A 183 -3.44 -6.55 -11.52
CA PRO A 183 -2.66 -6.21 -12.71
C PRO A 183 -1.72 -5.03 -12.44
N GLU A 184 -0.60 -4.99 -13.15
CA GLU A 184 0.28 -3.82 -13.12
C GLU A 184 -0.41 -2.60 -13.71
N LEU A 185 -0.17 -1.44 -13.08
CA LEU A 185 -0.69 -0.14 -13.45
C LEU A 185 0.46 0.88 -13.45
N ALA A 186 1.50 0.58 -14.22
CA ALA A 186 2.69 1.43 -14.35
C ALA A 186 2.63 2.35 -15.58
#